data_0398cc9b4a0e605d75815d5b43a5e342
#
_entry.id   0398cc9b4a0e605d75815d5b43a5e342
#
_cell.length_a   1.000
_cell.length_b   1.000
_cell.length_c   1.000
_cell.angle_alpha   90.00
_cell.angle_beta   90.00
_cell.angle_gamma   90.00
#
_symmetry.space_group_name_H-M   'P 1'
#
loop_
_entity.id
_entity.type
_entity.pdbx_description
1 polymer ?
#
loop_
_entity_poly.entity_id
_entity_poly.type
_entity_poly.pdbx_seq_one_letter_code
_entity_poly.pdbx_strand_id
1 'polypeptide(L)'
;MNDELEEFEKQLKGEVSAESVVEPPKQQVVQVQKNILLSYLSDSAGCGHIRNVFPMTYVNSVYAKTGQLLTMISPVFIWQHDILLKTRAIFFQRQMSPMHYEIIKKYKEIQPQYKFKMVWDMDDFVWGRNEEQGGTVEDGVPSYNFGSYGIDPEIVENCVKIMKLMDTVTVSTQFLADYVKTNFGIEDVIVVPNSIPSYFWGNRRKAPIVNKLVKPRVIYTGSPTHYMNPIAPRQPSPHEPNGFPGNPKKKLGDFENAWLDWVIKSVNENKIEFICLGGLPWFFESINDKIKVINWVDSFNYHNTVINLRPDFGIMPLVKNNFNKAKSRIKEQELCSIGCVAIGSYFDDESNWVNQGPYYDCLAKVPYKATVESIDTMFNALCEPKKYNEIITKQYERMVERGWYLESKEYIDAFIKPFI
;
A
#
# COMPACT_ATOMS: atom_id res chain seq x y z
N MET A 1 -15.66 26.80 -6.58
CA MET A 1 -14.41 26.54 -5.86
C MET A 1 -13.72 27.85 -5.41
N ASN A 2 -13.66 28.89 -6.25
CA ASN A 2 -13.14 30.20 -5.80
C ASN A 2 -14.12 30.93 -4.87
N ASP A 3 -15.42 30.83 -5.14
CA ASP A 3 -16.45 31.56 -4.39
C ASP A 3 -16.60 31.03 -2.94
N GLU A 4 -16.43 29.74 -2.72
CA GLU A 4 -16.47 29.13 -1.37
C GLU A 4 -15.24 29.50 -0.52
N LEU A 5 -14.11 29.71 -1.13
CA LEU A 5 -12.89 30.19 -0.50
C LEU A 5 -12.98 31.67 -0.09
N GLU A 6 -13.56 32.51 -0.95
CA GLU A 6 -13.79 33.93 -0.63
C GLU A 6 -14.83 34.10 0.49
N GLU A 7 -15.86 33.28 0.54
CA GLU A 7 -16.88 33.33 1.60
C GLU A 7 -16.30 32.89 2.94
N PHE A 8 -15.40 31.87 2.94
CA PHE A 8 -14.69 31.45 4.13
C PHE A 8 -13.66 32.50 4.64
N GLU A 9 -12.97 33.21 3.74
CA GLU A 9 -12.07 34.30 4.11
C GLU A 9 -12.82 35.48 4.71
N LYS A 10 -14.03 35.79 4.25
CA LYS A 10 -14.90 36.83 4.85
C LYS A 10 -15.37 36.45 6.25
N GLN A 11 -15.71 35.17 6.49
CA GLN A 11 -16.08 34.67 7.81
C GLN A 11 -14.89 34.68 8.80
N LEU A 12 -13.67 34.45 8.35
CA LEU A 12 -12.47 34.52 9.19
C LEU A 12 -12.04 35.94 9.56
N LYS A 13 -12.36 36.94 8.73
CA LYS A 13 -11.96 38.35 8.96
C LYS A 13 -12.87 39.12 9.92
N GLY A 14 -14.00 38.53 10.33
CA GLY A 14 -14.86 39.14 11.39
C GLY A 14 -15.42 40.50 11.04
N GLU A 15 -15.67 40.81 9.75
CA GLU A 15 -16.32 42.05 9.35
C GLU A 15 -17.83 42.02 9.69
N VAL A 16 -18.12 42.13 10.99
CA VAL A 16 -19.44 42.48 11.46
C VAL A 16 -19.32 43.84 12.15
N SER A 17 -20.11 44.77 11.64
CA SER A 17 -20.19 46.16 12.08
C SER A 17 -20.30 46.33 13.58
N ALA A 18 -19.55 47.29 14.13
CA ALA A 18 -19.58 47.70 15.51
C ALA A 18 -20.91 48.39 15.86
N GLU A 19 -21.82 47.69 16.54
CA GLU A 19 -22.88 48.32 17.32
C GLU A 19 -23.09 47.62 18.66
N SER A 20 -22.98 48.43 19.72
CA SER A 20 -23.33 48.17 21.12
C SER A 20 -22.55 47.12 21.91
N VAL A 21 -21.61 47.62 22.70
CA VAL A 21 -20.93 46.86 23.76
C VAL A 21 -21.92 46.59 24.89
N VAL A 22 -22.57 45.44 24.88
CA VAL A 22 -23.11 44.79 26.06
C VAL A 22 -22.05 43.76 26.47
N GLU A 23 -21.50 43.86 27.69
CA GLU A 23 -20.60 42.84 28.22
C GLU A 23 -21.28 41.48 28.05
N PRO A 24 -20.70 40.53 27.27
CA PRO A 24 -21.33 39.24 27.12
C PRO A 24 -21.24 38.49 28.46
N PRO A 25 -22.30 37.75 28.85
CA PRO A 25 -22.26 36.89 30.03
C PRO A 25 -21.04 35.95 29.83
N LYS A 26 -20.25 35.74 30.90
CA LYS A 26 -19.11 34.81 30.90
C LYS A 26 -19.56 33.48 30.29
N GLN A 27 -19.34 33.31 29.00
CA GLN A 27 -19.64 32.06 28.33
C GLN A 27 -18.82 30.97 29.02
N GLN A 28 -19.50 30.04 29.66
CA GLN A 28 -18.90 28.76 30.01
C GLN A 28 -18.28 28.21 28.71
N VAL A 29 -16.97 28.14 28.65
CA VAL A 29 -16.25 27.50 27.52
C VAL A 29 -16.67 26.05 27.54
N VAL A 30 -17.70 25.73 26.77
CA VAL A 30 -18.07 24.33 26.52
C VAL A 30 -16.88 23.72 25.80
N GLN A 31 -16.13 22.90 26.52
CA GLN A 31 -15.06 22.13 25.89
C GLN A 31 -15.66 21.23 24.82
N VAL A 32 -15.51 21.61 23.57
CA VAL A 32 -15.94 20.77 22.42
C VAL A 32 -15.10 19.52 22.43
N GLN A 33 -15.75 18.39 22.59
CA GLN A 33 -15.05 17.09 22.53
C GLN A 33 -14.51 16.85 21.11
N LYS A 34 -13.18 16.70 21.00
CA LYS A 34 -12.50 16.40 19.73
C LYS A 34 -12.47 14.90 19.53
N ASN A 35 -13.37 14.41 18.71
CA ASN A 35 -13.53 12.98 18.46
C ASN A 35 -13.55 12.59 16.98
N ILE A 36 -13.39 13.54 16.05
CA ILE A 36 -13.40 13.24 14.61
C ILE A 36 -11.96 13.00 14.12
N LEU A 37 -11.74 11.87 13.46
CA LEU A 37 -10.62 11.63 12.56
C LEU A 37 -11.09 11.91 11.14
N LEU A 38 -10.65 13.02 10.58
CA LEU A 38 -10.92 13.39 9.20
C LEU A 38 -9.84 12.82 8.30
N SER A 39 -10.22 12.16 7.22
CA SER A 39 -9.29 11.44 6.36
C SER A 39 -9.51 11.72 4.88
N TYR A 40 -8.43 11.96 4.15
CA TYR A 40 -8.43 12.20 2.72
C TYR A 40 -7.72 11.08 1.98
N LEU A 41 -8.45 10.48 1.02
CA LEU A 41 -7.97 9.37 0.18
C LEU A 41 -7.04 9.89 -0.91
N SER A 42 -6.01 9.11 -1.25
CA SER A 42 -5.22 9.33 -2.47
C SER A 42 -5.89 8.75 -3.71
N ASP A 43 -6.51 7.59 -3.55
CA ASP A 43 -7.07 6.79 -4.63
C ASP A 43 -8.16 5.85 -4.11
N SER A 44 -8.97 5.34 -5.03
CA SER A 44 -9.99 4.31 -4.76
C SER A 44 -9.49 2.89 -5.03
N ALA A 45 -8.18 2.69 -5.17
CA ALA A 45 -7.54 1.40 -5.43
C ALA A 45 -7.02 0.73 -4.14
N GLY A 46 -6.15 -0.25 -4.28
CA GLY A 46 -5.66 -1.06 -3.16
C GLY A 46 -5.03 -0.26 -2.03
N CYS A 47 -4.19 0.74 -2.35
CA CYS A 47 -3.51 1.54 -1.34
C CYS A 47 -4.51 2.37 -0.51
N GLY A 48 -5.49 3.02 -1.18
CA GLY A 48 -6.56 3.76 -0.51
C GLY A 48 -7.36 2.89 0.44
N HIS A 49 -7.69 1.67 0.03
CA HIS A 49 -8.43 0.74 0.89
C HIS A 49 -7.61 0.24 2.08
N ILE A 50 -6.40 -0.22 1.86
CA ILE A 50 -5.55 -0.82 2.91
C ILE A 50 -5.09 0.22 3.94
N ARG A 51 -4.73 1.42 3.49
CA ARG A 51 -4.19 2.46 4.38
C ARG A 51 -5.25 3.33 5.02
N ASN A 52 -6.43 3.42 4.42
CA ASN A 52 -7.43 4.40 4.83
C ASN A 52 -8.81 3.78 5.04
N VAL A 53 -9.48 3.30 3.99
CA VAL A 53 -10.89 2.88 4.07
C VAL A 53 -11.10 1.78 5.10
N PHE A 54 -10.33 0.70 5.03
CA PHE A 54 -10.52 -0.43 5.94
C PHE A 54 -10.17 -0.09 7.39
N PRO A 55 -9.01 0.51 7.71
CA PRO A 55 -8.69 0.90 9.08
C PRO A 55 -9.68 1.90 9.67
N MET A 56 -10.03 2.95 8.92
CA MET A 56 -10.96 3.98 9.40
C MET A 56 -12.35 3.40 9.63
N THR A 57 -12.85 2.55 8.72
CA THR A 57 -14.15 1.87 8.89
C THR A 57 -14.15 0.97 10.11
N TYR A 58 -13.08 0.22 10.35
CA TYR A 58 -12.98 -0.63 11.51
C TYR A 58 -12.90 0.18 12.82
N VAL A 59 -12.06 1.21 12.88
CA VAL A 59 -11.99 2.13 14.02
C VAL A 59 -13.36 2.71 14.32
N ASN A 60 -14.09 3.15 13.31
CA ASN A 60 -15.44 3.66 13.47
C ASN A 60 -16.39 2.61 14.06
N SER A 61 -16.31 1.35 13.60
CA SER A 61 -17.17 0.27 14.10
C SER A 61 -16.93 -0.05 15.58
N VAL A 62 -15.70 0.14 16.06
CA VAL A 62 -15.32 -0.14 17.46
C VAL A 62 -15.62 1.06 18.37
N TYR A 63 -15.26 2.27 17.96
CA TYR A 63 -15.23 3.43 18.85
C TYR A 63 -16.42 4.39 18.68
N ALA A 64 -17.17 4.33 17.58
CA ALA A 64 -18.30 5.24 17.34
C ALA A 64 -19.41 5.07 18.39
N LYS A 65 -19.67 3.84 18.81
CA LYS A 65 -20.72 3.54 19.83
C LYS A 65 -20.47 4.19 21.17
N THR A 66 -19.21 4.43 21.51
CA THR A 66 -18.81 5.11 22.77
C THR A 66 -18.66 6.63 22.60
N GLY A 67 -18.77 7.13 21.37
CA GLY A 67 -18.51 8.54 21.05
C GLY A 67 -17.05 8.96 21.20
N GLN A 68 -16.13 8.02 21.49
CA GLN A 68 -14.72 8.32 21.73
C GLN A 68 -13.99 8.74 20.47
N LEU A 69 -14.32 8.12 19.33
CA LEU A 69 -13.70 8.39 18.05
C LEU A 69 -14.68 8.11 16.91
N LEU A 70 -14.80 9.06 16.00
CA LEU A 70 -15.57 8.95 14.76
C LEU A 70 -14.64 9.16 13.60
N THR A 71 -14.72 8.34 12.57
CA THR A 71 -13.94 8.52 11.35
C THR A 71 -14.79 9.10 10.25
N MET A 72 -14.25 10.06 9.54
CA MET A 72 -14.87 10.67 8.37
C MET A 72 -13.88 10.59 7.20
N ILE A 73 -14.24 9.80 6.21
CA ILE A 73 -13.44 9.66 4.98
C ILE A 73 -14.08 10.55 3.92
N SER A 74 -13.31 11.46 3.34
CA SER A 74 -13.81 12.41 2.35
C SER A 74 -12.93 12.42 1.08
N PRO A 75 -13.55 12.45 -0.10
CA PRO A 75 -12.84 12.67 -1.36
C PRO A 75 -12.52 14.16 -1.62
N VAL A 76 -13.12 15.06 -0.85
CA VAL A 76 -12.96 16.51 -0.97
C VAL A 76 -12.49 17.11 0.35
N PHE A 77 -11.73 18.20 0.28
CA PHE A 77 -11.23 18.89 1.46
C PHE A 77 -12.36 19.63 2.19
N ILE A 78 -12.45 19.42 3.49
CA ILE A 78 -13.56 19.92 4.36
C ILE A 78 -13.08 21.15 5.12
N TRP A 79 -13.82 22.25 4.98
CA TRP A 79 -13.55 23.54 5.62
C TRP A 79 -14.64 23.97 6.62
N GLN A 80 -15.68 23.16 6.81
CA GLN A 80 -16.80 23.49 7.70
C GLN A 80 -16.31 23.64 9.14
N HIS A 81 -16.57 24.81 9.70
CA HIS A 81 -16.16 25.22 11.05
C HIS A 81 -16.54 24.20 12.13
N ASP A 82 -17.78 23.75 12.15
CA ASP A 82 -18.31 22.81 13.14
C ASP A 82 -17.62 21.44 13.10
N ILE A 83 -17.22 21.00 11.91
CA ILE A 83 -16.47 19.75 11.73
C ILE A 83 -15.03 19.96 12.25
N LEU A 84 -14.38 21.05 11.83
CA LEU A 84 -12.99 21.33 12.23
C LEU A 84 -12.86 21.51 13.73
N LEU A 85 -13.84 22.14 14.41
CA LEU A 85 -13.87 22.25 15.87
C LEU A 85 -13.85 20.89 16.57
N LYS A 86 -14.53 19.90 16.03
CA LYS A 86 -14.61 18.53 16.55
C LYS A 86 -13.49 17.63 16.04
N THR A 87 -12.70 18.10 15.07
CA THR A 87 -11.60 17.32 14.48
C THR A 87 -10.46 17.19 15.47
N ARG A 88 -10.09 15.94 15.77
CA ARG A 88 -8.93 15.58 16.57
C ARG A 88 -7.67 15.51 15.75
N ALA A 89 -7.77 14.87 14.58
CA ALA A 89 -6.67 14.77 13.64
C ALA A 89 -7.17 14.71 12.18
N ILE A 90 -6.31 15.17 11.27
CA ILE A 90 -6.51 15.08 9.82
C ILE A 90 -5.46 14.16 9.26
N PHE A 91 -5.89 13.15 8.51
CA PHE A 91 -5.05 12.14 7.89
C PHE A 91 -5.00 12.33 6.37
N PHE A 92 -3.83 12.62 5.84
CA PHE A 92 -3.58 12.87 4.43
C PHE A 92 -2.83 11.67 3.84
N GLN A 93 -3.55 10.79 3.16
CA GLN A 93 -2.93 9.62 2.55
C GLN A 93 -2.40 9.97 1.16
N ARG A 94 -1.07 9.94 0.97
CA ARG A 94 -0.39 10.12 -0.33
C ARG A 94 -0.79 11.39 -1.09
N GLN A 95 -1.16 12.45 -0.40
CA GLN A 95 -1.39 13.75 -1.02
C GLN A 95 -0.03 14.35 -1.39
N MET A 96 0.29 14.51 -2.68
CA MET A 96 1.65 14.79 -3.15
C MET A 96 1.76 15.89 -4.21
N SER A 97 0.65 16.30 -4.85
CA SER A 97 0.69 17.30 -5.91
C SER A 97 0.95 18.72 -5.39
N PRO A 98 1.39 19.67 -6.24
CA PRO A 98 1.47 21.07 -5.86
C PRO A 98 0.19 21.65 -5.28
N MET A 99 -0.96 21.28 -5.86
CA MET A 99 -2.27 21.69 -5.34
C MET A 99 -2.49 21.15 -3.91
N HIS A 100 -2.13 19.90 -3.64
CA HIS A 100 -2.23 19.35 -2.29
C HIS A 100 -1.33 20.08 -1.30
N TYR A 101 -0.14 20.47 -1.69
CA TYR A 101 0.74 21.27 -0.84
C TYR A 101 0.11 22.59 -0.42
N GLU A 102 -0.48 23.34 -1.37
CA GLU A 102 -1.13 24.62 -1.06
C GLU A 102 -2.36 24.43 -0.13
N ILE A 103 -3.16 23.40 -0.35
CA ILE A 103 -4.30 23.07 0.52
C ILE A 103 -3.83 22.70 1.92
N ILE A 104 -2.84 21.82 2.04
CA ILE A 104 -2.29 21.38 3.33
C ILE A 104 -1.65 22.54 4.08
N LYS A 105 -0.99 23.47 3.37
CA LYS A 105 -0.47 24.69 3.97
C LYS A 105 -1.57 25.53 4.61
N LYS A 106 -2.74 25.67 3.97
CA LYS A 106 -3.89 26.36 4.57
C LYS A 106 -4.39 25.64 5.83
N TYR A 107 -4.43 24.31 5.85
CA TYR A 107 -4.73 23.56 7.09
C TYR A 107 -3.72 23.86 8.20
N LYS A 108 -2.41 23.96 7.85
CA LYS A 108 -1.38 24.32 8.83
C LYS A 108 -1.58 25.73 9.42
N GLU A 109 -2.01 26.68 8.60
CA GLU A 109 -2.30 28.06 9.02
C GLU A 109 -3.45 28.14 10.04
N ILE A 110 -4.51 27.33 9.85
CA ILE A 110 -5.67 27.30 10.77
C ILE A 110 -5.49 26.32 11.93
N GLN A 111 -4.51 25.46 11.90
CA GLN A 111 -4.25 24.45 12.95
C GLN A 111 -4.20 25.04 14.37
N PRO A 112 -3.55 26.17 14.65
CA PRO A 112 -3.51 26.77 15.99
C PRO A 112 -4.90 27.13 16.53
N GLN A 113 -5.81 27.56 15.67
CA GLN A 113 -7.19 27.90 16.03
C GLN A 113 -8.00 26.65 16.39
N TYR A 114 -7.91 25.61 15.55
CA TYR A 114 -8.72 24.40 15.69
C TYR A 114 -8.03 23.30 16.50
N LYS A 115 -6.73 23.37 16.72
CA LYS A 115 -5.93 22.46 17.56
C LYS A 115 -6.09 20.97 17.17
N PHE A 116 -6.15 20.65 15.88
CA PHE A 116 -6.09 19.29 15.37
C PHE A 116 -4.64 18.87 15.10
N LYS A 117 -4.37 17.58 15.09
CA LYS A 117 -3.10 17.03 14.58
C LYS A 117 -3.15 16.86 13.06
N MET A 118 -2.03 16.99 12.40
CA MET A 118 -1.86 16.70 10.98
C MET A 118 -0.94 15.50 10.79
N VAL A 119 -1.46 14.47 10.14
CA VAL A 119 -0.75 13.22 9.89
C VAL A 119 -0.72 12.95 8.39
N TRP A 120 0.47 12.69 7.84
CA TRP A 120 0.62 12.30 6.43
C TRP A 120 1.10 10.86 6.34
N ASP A 121 0.60 10.11 5.35
CA ASP A 121 0.82 8.68 5.21
C ASP A 121 1.39 8.28 3.84
N MET A 122 2.33 7.33 3.86
CA MET A 122 2.91 6.75 2.67
C MET A 122 3.24 5.26 2.87
N ASP A 123 2.84 4.45 1.92
CA ASP A 123 3.09 3.00 1.94
C ASP A 123 4.08 2.50 0.88
N ASP A 124 4.45 3.34 -0.09
CA ASP A 124 5.38 3.03 -1.17
C ASP A 124 6.60 3.97 -1.19
N PHE A 125 7.70 3.51 -1.80
CA PHE A 125 8.90 4.30 -2.01
C PHE A 125 8.75 5.18 -3.26
N VAL A 126 8.48 6.48 -3.05
CA VAL A 126 8.20 7.44 -4.13
C VAL A 126 9.31 8.46 -4.34
N TRP A 127 10.33 8.47 -3.48
CA TRP A 127 11.32 9.55 -3.42
C TRP A 127 12.60 9.28 -4.20
N GLY A 128 12.82 8.02 -4.61
CA GLY A 128 14.03 7.63 -5.32
C GLY A 128 14.05 8.15 -6.76
N ARG A 129 15.25 8.40 -7.24
CA ARG A 129 15.48 8.53 -8.68
C ARG A 129 15.36 7.15 -9.33
N ASN A 130 15.20 7.12 -10.67
CA ASN A 130 15.06 5.85 -11.40
C ASN A 130 16.16 4.83 -11.08
N GLU A 131 17.41 5.27 -10.92
CA GLU A 131 18.55 4.43 -10.56
C GLU A 131 18.38 3.80 -9.16
N GLU A 132 17.92 4.58 -8.19
CA GLU A 132 17.68 4.10 -6.82
C GLU A 132 16.49 3.13 -6.75
N GLN A 133 15.57 3.25 -7.70
CA GLN A 133 14.43 2.35 -7.86
C GLN A 133 14.77 1.09 -8.67
N GLY A 134 16.00 0.96 -9.15
CA GLY A 134 16.45 -0.18 -9.94
C GLY A 134 16.23 -0.02 -11.45
N GLY A 135 15.98 1.21 -11.92
CA GLY A 135 15.88 1.53 -13.35
C GLY A 135 17.10 2.28 -13.85
N THR A 136 17.40 2.14 -15.11
CA THR A 136 18.31 3.03 -15.83
C THR A 136 17.54 4.24 -16.33
N VAL A 137 18.14 5.45 -16.22
CA VAL A 137 17.58 6.70 -16.75
C VAL A 137 17.77 6.77 -18.26
N GLU A 138 17.51 5.71 -18.97
CA GLU A 138 17.47 5.79 -20.43
C GLU A 138 16.14 6.40 -20.86
N ASP A 139 16.20 7.54 -21.51
CA ASP A 139 15.11 8.25 -22.19
C ASP A 139 13.97 8.79 -21.30
N GLY A 140 14.17 9.08 -20.04
CA GLY A 140 13.14 9.68 -19.18
C GLY A 140 11.93 8.76 -18.91
N VAL A 141 12.03 7.47 -19.24
CA VAL A 141 10.98 6.49 -18.96
C VAL A 141 11.18 5.96 -17.54
N PRO A 142 10.13 5.99 -16.70
CA PRO A 142 10.20 5.41 -15.37
C PRO A 142 10.67 3.97 -15.44
N SER A 143 11.55 3.59 -14.54
CA SER A 143 11.74 2.18 -14.26
C SER A 143 10.40 1.59 -13.84
N TYR A 144 10.22 0.30 -14.13
CA TYR A 144 9.12 -0.46 -13.56
C TYR A 144 9.03 -0.22 -12.05
N ASN A 145 7.91 -0.54 -11.46
CA ASN A 145 7.54 -0.44 -10.07
C ASN A 145 6.94 0.90 -9.62
N PHE A 146 7.14 1.96 -10.38
CA PHE A 146 6.45 3.16 -9.96
C PHE A 146 6.17 4.06 -11.15
N GLY A 147 4.94 4.19 -11.54
CA GLY A 147 4.55 5.03 -12.65
C GLY A 147 5.21 6.42 -12.63
N SER A 148 4.55 7.44 -13.05
CA SER A 148 5.09 8.79 -13.16
C SER A 148 5.57 9.42 -11.84
N TYR A 149 5.19 8.90 -10.68
CA TYR A 149 5.47 9.55 -9.40
C TYR A 149 6.95 9.60 -9.03
N GLY A 150 7.71 8.55 -9.26
CA GLY A 150 9.10 8.47 -8.85
C GLY A 150 10.09 9.22 -9.74
N ILE A 151 9.63 9.85 -10.81
CA ILE A 151 10.49 10.57 -11.78
C ILE A 151 10.19 12.04 -11.88
N ASP A 152 9.06 12.50 -11.38
CA ASP A 152 8.72 13.91 -11.35
C ASP A 152 9.39 14.58 -10.13
N PRO A 153 10.48 15.36 -10.33
CA PRO A 153 11.18 16.00 -9.22
C PRO A 153 10.29 16.95 -8.43
N GLU A 154 9.28 17.53 -9.07
CA GLU A 154 8.35 18.44 -8.40
C GLU A 154 7.46 17.69 -7.42
N ILE A 155 6.96 16.51 -7.80
CA ILE A 155 6.16 15.66 -6.90
C ILE A 155 6.99 15.21 -5.70
N VAL A 156 8.24 14.78 -5.94
CA VAL A 156 9.16 14.39 -4.85
C VAL A 156 9.42 15.55 -3.90
N GLU A 157 9.70 16.73 -4.44
CA GLU A 157 9.94 17.95 -3.66
C GLU A 157 8.69 18.33 -2.85
N ASN A 158 7.49 18.24 -3.45
CA ASN A 158 6.24 18.53 -2.77
C ASN A 158 5.95 17.52 -1.66
N CYS A 159 6.25 16.22 -1.84
CA CYS A 159 6.17 15.23 -0.75
C CYS A 159 7.00 15.68 0.46
N VAL A 160 8.25 16.10 0.24
CA VAL A 160 9.14 16.54 1.32
C VAL A 160 8.61 17.80 1.99
N LYS A 161 8.12 18.78 1.20
CA LYS A 161 7.51 20.01 1.73
C LYS A 161 6.28 19.69 2.60
N ILE A 162 5.42 18.77 2.13
CA ILE A 162 4.22 18.34 2.86
C ILE A 162 4.62 17.66 4.17
N MET A 163 5.53 16.68 4.14
CA MET A 163 6.00 16.00 5.36
C MET A 163 6.49 16.97 6.43
N LYS A 164 7.20 18.04 6.03
CA LYS A 164 7.71 19.08 6.95
C LYS A 164 6.60 19.93 7.60
N LEU A 165 5.39 19.94 7.07
CA LEU A 165 4.23 20.62 7.66
C LEU A 165 3.51 19.76 8.68
N MET A 166 3.76 18.43 8.70
CA MET A 166 3.03 17.48 9.53
C MET A 166 3.52 17.48 10.99
N ASP A 167 2.62 17.08 11.86
CA ASP A 167 2.98 16.77 13.24
C ASP A 167 3.53 15.35 13.36
N THR A 168 3.10 14.44 12.47
CA THR A 168 3.54 13.05 12.40
C THR A 168 3.48 12.55 10.95
N VAL A 169 4.47 11.76 10.56
CA VAL A 169 4.47 11.00 9.30
C VAL A 169 4.27 9.52 9.60
N THR A 170 3.36 8.85 8.91
CA THR A 170 3.19 7.41 9.01
C THR A 170 3.66 6.71 7.73
N VAL A 171 4.29 5.55 7.90
CA VAL A 171 4.79 4.74 6.79
C VAL A 171 4.52 3.25 7.05
N SER A 172 4.52 2.44 6.00
CA SER A 172 4.17 1.02 6.12
C SER A 172 5.31 0.11 6.60
N THR A 173 6.57 0.54 6.49
CA THR A 173 7.73 -0.31 6.80
C THR A 173 8.85 0.45 7.52
N GLN A 174 9.71 -0.29 8.22
CA GLN A 174 10.88 0.28 8.87
C GLN A 174 11.87 0.89 7.86
N PHE A 175 12.02 0.28 6.67
CA PHE A 175 12.84 0.84 5.61
C PHE A 175 12.41 2.26 5.22
N LEU A 176 11.11 2.46 5.03
CA LEU A 176 10.55 3.80 4.73
C LEU A 176 10.79 4.77 5.89
N ALA A 177 10.60 4.33 7.13
CA ALA A 177 10.83 5.18 8.31
C ALA A 177 12.29 5.64 8.40
N ASP A 178 13.23 4.72 8.25
CA ASP A 178 14.66 5.01 8.30
C ASP A 178 15.06 5.94 7.12
N TYR A 179 14.51 5.68 5.94
CA TYR A 179 14.78 6.52 4.77
C TYR A 179 14.28 7.96 4.95
N VAL A 180 13.05 8.13 5.43
CA VAL A 180 12.45 9.46 5.68
C VAL A 180 13.24 10.24 6.74
N LYS A 181 13.60 9.58 7.83
CA LYS A 181 14.42 10.19 8.90
C LYS A 181 15.78 10.62 8.39
N THR A 182 16.49 9.72 7.73
CA THR A 182 17.87 9.95 7.31
C THR A 182 17.98 10.99 6.18
N ASN A 183 17.07 10.92 5.18
CA ASN A 183 17.22 11.75 3.97
C ASN A 183 16.47 13.08 4.05
N PHE A 184 15.41 13.18 4.87
CA PHE A 184 14.58 14.38 4.92
C PHE A 184 14.58 15.08 6.29
N GLY A 185 15.20 14.48 7.31
CA GLY A 185 15.29 15.05 8.65
C GLY A 185 13.93 15.13 9.36
N ILE A 186 13.02 14.21 9.06
CA ILE A 186 11.71 14.12 9.70
C ILE A 186 11.83 13.17 10.90
N GLU A 187 11.78 13.70 12.12
CA GLU A 187 12.00 12.90 13.33
C GLU A 187 10.76 12.09 13.74
N ASP A 188 9.57 12.69 13.69
CA ASP A 188 8.33 12.01 14.10
C ASP A 188 7.76 11.14 12.98
N VAL A 189 8.36 9.97 12.80
CA VAL A 189 7.94 8.95 11.83
C VAL A 189 7.52 7.69 12.57
N ILE A 190 6.27 7.27 12.37
CA ILE A 190 5.68 6.08 12.97
C ILE A 190 5.45 5.00 11.92
N VAL A 191 5.89 3.78 12.19
CA VAL A 191 5.57 2.63 11.34
C VAL A 191 4.19 2.11 11.69
N VAL A 192 3.27 2.21 10.74
CA VAL A 192 1.95 1.58 10.77
C VAL A 192 1.95 0.52 9.65
N PRO A 193 2.15 -0.76 9.96
CA PRO A 193 2.27 -1.80 8.95
C PRO A 193 0.96 -1.94 8.16
N ASN A 194 1.04 -2.43 6.92
CA ASN A 194 -0.16 -2.84 6.21
C ASN A 194 -0.77 -4.07 6.87
N SER A 195 -2.10 -4.14 6.88
CA SER A 195 -2.85 -5.26 7.44
C SER A 195 -4.08 -5.55 6.60
N ILE A 196 -4.58 -6.78 6.67
CA ILE A 196 -5.75 -7.21 5.91
C ILE A 196 -6.97 -7.39 6.80
N PRO A 197 -8.19 -7.08 6.31
CA PRO A 197 -9.41 -7.34 7.07
C PRO A 197 -9.76 -8.83 7.09
N SER A 198 -9.92 -9.41 8.28
CA SER A 198 -10.25 -10.82 8.43
C SER A 198 -11.64 -11.16 7.88
N TYR A 199 -12.56 -10.21 7.88
CA TYR A 199 -13.92 -10.40 7.33
C TYR A 199 -13.95 -10.55 5.80
N PHE A 200 -12.91 -10.10 5.08
CA PHE A 200 -12.75 -10.35 3.65
C PHE A 200 -11.92 -11.60 3.38
N TRP A 201 -10.74 -11.67 3.96
CA TRP A 201 -9.78 -12.73 3.67
C TRP A 201 -10.06 -14.01 4.47
N GLY A 202 -10.64 -13.87 5.66
CA GLY A 202 -10.80 -14.96 6.60
C GLY A 202 -9.46 -15.37 7.22
N ASN A 203 -9.50 -16.40 8.05
CA ASN A 203 -8.32 -17.10 8.54
C ASN A 203 -8.57 -18.59 8.27
N ARG A 204 -8.27 -19.02 7.05
CA ARG A 204 -8.64 -20.34 6.56
C ARG A 204 -7.48 -21.31 6.73
N ARG A 205 -7.62 -22.20 7.68
CA ARG A 205 -6.72 -23.33 7.77
C ARG A 205 -7.06 -24.32 6.66
N LYS A 206 -6.16 -24.52 5.71
CA LYS A 206 -6.32 -25.56 4.69
C LYS A 206 -6.19 -26.94 5.35
N ALA A 207 -7.01 -27.88 4.93
CA ALA A 207 -6.91 -29.27 5.40
C ALA A 207 -5.53 -29.84 5.05
N PRO A 208 -4.89 -30.61 5.95
CA PRO A 208 -3.64 -31.29 5.63
C PRO A 208 -3.77 -32.19 4.40
N ILE A 209 -2.78 -32.16 3.53
CA ILE A 209 -2.69 -33.08 2.40
C ILE A 209 -2.06 -34.40 2.85
N VAL A 210 -2.51 -35.51 2.29
CA VAL A 210 -1.98 -36.85 2.57
C VAL A 210 -1.07 -37.38 1.47
N ASN A 211 -1.25 -36.90 0.25
CA ASN A 211 -0.46 -37.27 -0.91
C ASN A 211 0.38 -36.09 -1.42
N LYS A 212 1.48 -36.39 -2.09
CA LYS A 212 2.29 -35.40 -2.78
C LYS A 212 1.45 -34.63 -3.79
N LEU A 213 1.64 -33.32 -3.87
CA LEU A 213 1.04 -32.47 -4.90
C LEU A 213 1.76 -32.72 -6.24
N VAL A 214 1.04 -33.28 -7.21
CA VAL A 214 1.62 -33.63 -8.52
C VAL A 214 1.61 -32.46 -9.48
N LYS A 215 0.50 -31.70 -9.54
CA LYS A 215 0.33 -30.52 -10.38
C LYS A 215 -0.37 -29.42 -9.57
N PRO A 216 0.35 -28.80 -8.62
CA PRO A 216 -0.25 -27.78 -7.77
C PRO A 216 -0.58 -26.50 -8.55
N ARG A 217 -1.58 -25.78 -8.04
CA ARG A 217 -1.91 -24.42 -8.52
C ARG A 217 -0.97 -23.41 -7.93
N VAL A 218 -0.27 -22.70 -8.80
CA VAL A 218 0.66 -21.62 -8.44
C VAL A 218 0.10 -20.30 -8.93
N ILE A 219 -0.12 -19.35 -8.03
CA ILE A 219 -0.63 -18.03 -8.39
C ILE A 219 0.47 -16.96 -8.30
N TYR A 220 0.48 -16.07 -9.29
CA TYR A 220 1.13 -14.77 -9.22
C TYR A 220 0.06 -13.68 -9.27
N THR A 221 0.11 -12.74 -8.32
CA THR A 221 -0.76 -11.57 -8.29
C THR A 221 0.09 -10.32 -8.44
N GLY A 222 -0.10 -9.55 -9.49
CA GLY A 222 0.69 -8.35 -9.73
C GLY A 222 0.07 -7.41 -10.73
N SER A 223 0.14 -6.12 -10.43
CA SER A 223 -0.23 -5.08 -11.37
C SER A 223 0.87 -4.88 -12.43
N PRO A 224 0.56 -4.24 -13.56
CA PRO A 224 1.58 -3.88 -14.57
C PRO A 224 2.74 -3.02 -14.03
N THR A 225 2.62 -2.45 -12.83
CA THR A 225 3.72 -1.70 -12.18
C THR A 225 4.87 -2.60 -11.71
N HIS A 226 4.65 -3.92 -11.61
CA HIS A 226 5.68 -4.91 -11.26
C HIS A 226 6.52 -5.37 -12.45
N TYR A 227 6.06 -5.05 -13.66
CA TYR A 227 6.75 -5.32 -14.93
C TYR A 227 6.29 -4.28 -15.95
N MET A 228 7.00 -4.11 -17.05
CA MET A 228 6.59 -3.17 -18.08
C MET A 228 6.13 -3.90 -19.33
N ASN A 229 4.83 -3.78 -19.62
CA ASN A 229 4.28 -4.13 -20.93
C ASN A 229 4.42 -2.93 -21.88
N PRO A 230 4.59 -3.16 -23.19
CA PRO A 230 4.45 -2.10 -24.18
C PRO A 230 3.07 -1.44 -24.06
N ILE A 231 3.04 -0.13 -24.09
CA ILE A 231 1.81 0.67 -24.05
C ILE A 231 1.64 1.36 -25.40
N ALA A 232 0.53 1.11 -26.07
CA ALA A 232 0.19 1.78 -27.30
C ALA A 232 -0.04 3.29 -27.11
N PRO A 233 0.23 4.13 -28.11
CA PRO A 233 -0.14 5.54 -28.09
C PRO A 233 -1.65 5.71 -27.85
N ARG A 234 -2.02 6.74 -27.09
CA ARG A 234 -3.42 7.11 -26.86
C ARG A 234 -3.69 8.52 -27.37
N GLN A 235 -4.86 8.70 -27.94
CA GLN A 235 -5.32 10.01 -28.40
C GLN A 235 -5.61 10.94 -27.21
N PRO A 236 -5.60 12.25 -27.42
CA PRO A 236 -6.00 13.24 -26.42
C PRO A 236 -7.37 12.90 -25.80
N SER A 237 -7.47 13.10 -24.50
CA SER A 237 -8.70 12.92 -23.73
C SER A 237 -8.82 14.05 -22.70
N PRO A 238 -9.98 14.24 -22.04
CA PRO A 238 -10.12 15.23 -20.98
C PRO A 238 -9.11 15.07 -19.83
N HIS A 239 -8.65 13.84 -19.57
CA HIS A 239 -7.65 13.52 -18.53
C HIS A 239 -6.20 13.53 -19.05
N GLU A 240 -6.01 13.42 -20.36
CA GLU A 240 -4.71 13.44 -21.04
C GLU A 240 -4.80 14.36 -22.27
N PRO A 241 -4.84 15.70 -22.11
CA PRO A 241 -5.16 16.63 -23.19
C PRO A 241 -4.12 16.61 -24.33
N ASN A 242 -2.91 16.17 -24.07
CA ASN A 242 -1.85 16.01 -25.09
C ASN A 242 -1.79 14.57 -25.66
N GLY A 243 -2.67 13.67 -25.21
CA GLY A 243 -2.58 12.25 -25.51
C GLY A 243 -1.36 11.60 -24.81
N PHE A 244 -1.16 10.31 -25.09
CA PHE A 244 0.00 9.56 -24.61
C PHE A 244 0.78 8.99 -25.79
N PRO A 245 2.08 9.26 -25.92
CA PRO A 245 2.89 8.83 -27.07
C PRO A 245 3.11 7.31 -27.14
N GLY A 246 2.69 6.59 -26.11
CA GLY A 246 2.97 5.16 -25.98
C GLY A 246 4.35 4.90 -25.38
N ASN A 247 4.62 3.65 -25.05
CA ASN A 247 5.93 3.18 -24.61
C ASN A 247 6.20 1.78 -25.16
N PRO A 248 7.10 1.63 -26.13
CA PRO A 248 7.43 0.33 -26.72
C PRO A 248 8.34 -0.53 -25.83
N LYS A 249 8.87 0.01 -24.74
CA LYS A 249 9.83 -0.69 -23.88
C LYS A 249 9.19 -1.85 -23.14
N LYS A 250 9.96 -2.92 -23.02
CA LYS A 250 9.63 -4.15 -22.30
C LYS A 250 10.63 -4.33 -21.18
N LYS A 251 10.15 -4.56 -19.94
CA LYS A 251 11.02 -4.91 -18.80
C LYS A 251 10.43 -6.11 -18.06
N LEU A 252 11.30 -6.96 -17.56
CA LEU A 252 10.90 -8.14 -16.79
C LEU A 252 10.46 -7.79 -15.37
N GLY A 253 10.97 -6.68 -14.84
CA GLY A 253 10.63 -6.20 -13.50
C GLY A 253 10.95 -7.21 -12.43
N ASP A 254 9.99 -7.52 -11.58
CA ASP A 254 10.18 -8.47 -10.49
C ASP A 254 10.56 -9.90 -10.96
N PHE A 255 10.46 -10.17 -12.26
CA PHE A 255 10.89 -11.41 -12.89
C PHE A 255 12.30 -11.36 -13.52
N GLU A 256 13.09 -10.32 -13.27
CA GLU A 256 14.51 -10.25 -13.67
C GLU A 256 15.40 -11.19 -12.85
N ASN A 257 14.99 -12.47 -12.74
CA ASN A 257 15.67 -13.50 -11.97
C ASN A 257 15.22 -14.89 -12.46
N ALA A 258 15.69 -15.94 -11.82
CA ALA A 258 15.37 -17.32 -12.18
C ALA A 258 13.88 -17.72 -12.09
N TRP A 259 13.03 -16.90 -11.51
CA TRP A 259 11.58 -17.18 -11.44
C TRP A 259 10.94 -17.24 -12.82
N LEU A 260 11.33 -16.38 -13.75
CA LEU A 260 10.79 -16.40 -15.11
C LEU A 260 11.04 -17.75 -15.78
N ASP A 261 12.30 -18.17 -15.80
CA ASP A 261 12.71 -19.42 -16.46
C ASP A 261 12.11 -20.63 -15.77
N TRP A 262 12.02 -20.60 -14.41
CA TRP A 262 11.41 -21.66 -13.64
C TRP A 262 9.91 -21.81 -13.96
N VAL A 263 9.16 -20.71 -14.05
CA VAL A 263 7.73 -20.72 -14.40
C VAL A 263 7.55 -21.30 -15.81
N ILE A 264 8.28 -20.76 -16.80
CA ILE A 264 8.18 -21.21 -18.19
C ILE A 264 8.48 -22.71 -18.30
N LYS A 265 9.58 -23.17 -17.68
CA LYS A 265 9.96 -24.58 -17.62
C LYS A 265 8.87 -25.43 -16.98
N SER A 266 8.40 -25.05 -15.79
CA SER A 266 7.44 -25.84 -15.02
C SER A 266 6.08 -25.96 -15.70
N VAL A 267 5.64 -24.90 -16.40
CA VAL A 267 4.42 -24.91 -17.22
C VAL A 267 4.60 -25.81 -18.44
N ASN A 268 5.71 -25.70 -19.17
CA ASN A 268 5.99 -26.52 -20.35
C ASN A 268 6.11 -28.01 -20.01
N GLU A 269 6.68 -28.34 -18.86
CA GLU A 269 6.80 -29.71 -18.35
C GLU A 269 5.49 -30.20 -17.67
N ASN A 270 4.42 -29.40 -17.68
CA ASN A 270 3.13 -29.71 -17.06
C ASN A 270 3.22 -30.02 -15.55
N LYS A 271 4.20 -29.46 -14.85
CA LYS A 271 4.44 -29.64 -13.41
C LYS A 271 3.54 -28.80 -12.54
N ILE A 272 3.05 -27.66 -13.03
CA ILE A 272 2.20 -26.72 -12.31
C ILE A 272 1.01 -26.26 -13.16
N GLU A 273 -0.08 -25.88 -12.50
CA GLU A 273 -1.15 -25.04 -13.06
C GLU A 273 -0.83 -23.59 -12.68
N PHE A 274 -0.33 -22.79 -13.63
CA PHE A 274 0.07 -21.41 -13.34
C PHE A 274 -1.06 -20.43 -13.61
N ILE A 275 -1.27 -19.49 -12.66
CA ILE A 275 -2.35 -18.49 -12.70
C ILE A 275 -1.72 -17.10 -12.58
N CYS A 276 -1.96 -16.24 -13.56
CA CYS A 276 -1.65 -14.82 -13.51
C CYS A 276 -2.92 -14.02 -13.19
N LEU A 277 -2.92 -13.29 -12.09
CA LEU A 277 -4.01 -12.36 -11.73
C LEU A 277 -3.49 -10.91 -11.76
N GLY A 278 -4.17 -10.06 -12.54
CA GLY A 278 -3.81 -8.67 -12.80
C GLY A 278 -3.36 -8.40 -14.24
N GLY A 279 -3.49 -9.39 -15.11
CA GLY A 279 -3.16 -9.34 -16.53
C GLY A 279 -2.02 -10.26 -16.92
N LEU A 280 -1.77 -10.37 -18.23
CA LEU A 280 -0.70 -11.17 -18.79
C LEU A 280 0.60 -10.34 -18.91
N PRO A 281 1.68 -10.68 -18.19
CA PRO A 281 3.00 -10.13 -18.49
C PRO A 281 3.46 -10.54 -19.88
N TRP A 282 4.02 -9.61 -20.65
CA TRP A 282 4.44 -9.84 -22.03
C TRP A 282 5.40 -11.04 -22.21
N PHE A 283 6.23 -11.31 -21.19
CA PHE A 283 7.19 -12.39 -21.20
C PHE A 283 6.59 -13.79 -21.01
N PHE A 284 5.30 -13.88 -20.65
CA PHE A 284 4.55 -15.13 -20.62
C PHE A 284 3.71 -15.37 -21.87
N GLU A 285 3.84 -14.52 -22.90
CA GLU A 285 3.09 -14.67 -24.14
C GLU A 285 3.33 -16.03 -24.82
N SER A 286 4.58 -16.55 -24.74
CA SER A 286 4.95 -17.86 -25.31
C SER A 286 4.30 -19.08 -24.65
N ILE A 287 3.70 -18.91 -23.47
CA ILE A 287 3.01 -19.96 -22.71
C ILE A 287 1.57 -19.59 -22.39
N ASN A 288 1.02 -18.55 -23.03
CA ASN A 288 -0.30 -18.02 -22.72
C ASN A 288 -1.42 -19.06 -22.87
N ASP A 289 -1.32 -19.95 -23.85
CA ASP A 289 -2.26 -21.05 -24.07
C ASP A 289 -2.24 -22.14 -22.99
N LYS A 290 -1.20 -22.16 -22.15
CA LYS A 290 -0.97 -23.15 -21.09
C LYS A 290 -1.23 -22.62 -19.67
N ILE A 291 -1.47 -21.33 -19.51
CA ILE A 291 -1.66 -20.68 -18.21
C ILE A 291 -3.05 -20.06 -18.11
N LYS A 292 -3.51 -19.88 -16.89
CA LYS A 292 -4.76 -19.14 -16.63
C LYS A 292 -4.46 -17.66 -16.39
N VAL A 293 -4.99 -16.81 -17.26
CA VAL A 293 -4.86 -15.35 -17.12
C VAL A 293 -6.18 -14.75 -16.66
N ILE A 294 -6.13 -13.93 -15.62
CA ILE A 294 -7.27 -13.17 -15.12
C ILE A 294 -6.86 -11.70 -15.14
N ASN A 295 -7.66 -10.89 -15.81
CA ASN A 295 -7.44 -9.45 -15.88
C ASN A 295 -7.56 -8.77 -14.52
N TRP A 296 -7.33 -7.47 -14.51
CA TRP A 296 -7.48 -6.65 -13.31
C TRP A 296 -8.87 -6.82 -12.68
N VAL A 297 -8.88 -7.00 -11.36
CA VAL A 297 -10.09 -7.11 -10.54
C VAL A 297 -10.09 -5.96 -9.54
N ASP A 298 -11.22 -5.32 -9.34
CA ASP A 298 -11.36 -4.25 -8.35
C ASP A 298 -11.09 -4.74 -6.92
N SER A 299 -10.75 -3.82 -6.03
CA SER A 299 -10.32 -4.12 -4.66
C SER A 299 -11.37 -4.87 -3.82
N PHE A 300 -12.67 -4.68 -4.11
CA PHE A 300 -13.74 -5.35 -3.37
C PHE A 300 -13.95 -6.80 -3.82
N ASN A 301 -13.66 -7.11 -5.08
CA ASN A 301 -13.79 -8.46 -5.63
C ASN A 301 -12.49 -9.25 -5.63
N TYR A 302 -11.34 -8.59 -5.43
CA TYR A 302 -10.02 -9.19 -5.50
C TYR A 302 -9.87 -10.38 -4.54
N HIS A 303 -10.20 -10.21 -3.27
CA HIS A 303 -10.10 -11.27 -2.26
C HIS A 303 -10.95 -12.49 -2.62
N ASN A 304 -12.21 -12.30 -3.06
CA ASN A 304 -13.08 -13.40 -3.49
C ASN A 304 -12.50 -14.13 -4.70
N THR A 305 -11.92 -13.41 -5.64
CA THR A 305 -11.28 -13.99 -6.81
C THR A 305 -10.12 -14.89 -6.40
N VAL A 306 -9.20 -14.39 -5.56
CA VAL A 306 -8.06 -15.19 -5.08
C VAL A 306 -8.51 -16.42 -4.31
N ILE A 307 -9.49 -16.27 -3.41
CA ILE A 307 -10.06 -17.37 -2.62
C ILE A 307 -10.66 -18.46 -3.52
N ASN A 308 -11.43 -18.06 -4.55
CA ASN A 308 -12.12 -19.02 -5.45
C ASN A 308 -11.15 -19.76 -6.38
N LEU A 309 -9.97 -19.19 -6.65
CA LEU A 309 -8.92 -19.86 -7.41
C LEU A 309 -8.26 -20.99 -6.64
N ARG A 310 -8.35 -20.99 -5.32
CA ARG A 310 -7.83 -22.03 -4.42
C ARG A 310 -6.37 -22.39 -4.72
N PRO A 311 -5.44 -21.45 -4.78
CA PRO A 311 -4.05 -21.74 -5.06
C PRO A 311 -3.44 -22.60 -3.94
N ASP A 312 -2.49 -23.47 -4.31
CA ASP A 312 -1.67 -24.21 -3.34
C ASP A 312 -0.45 -23.38 -2.94
N PHE A 313 0.13 -22.69 -3.91
CA PHE A 313 1.30 -21.84 -3.74
C PHE A 313 1.06 -20.46 -4.36
N GLY A 314 1.62 -19.43 -3.75
CA GLY A 314 1.71 -18.10 -4.32
C GLY A 314 3.17 -17.67 -4.41
N ILE A 315 3.60 -17.21 -5.57
CA ILE A 315 4.97 -16.69 -5.77
C ILE A 315 4.98 -15.17 -5.69
N MET A 316 5.99 -14.66 -5.00
CA MET A 316 6.22 -13.23 -4.78
C MET A 316 7.65 -12.88 -5.20
N PRO A 317 7.94 -12.93 -6.52
CA PRO A 317 9.25 -12.57 -7.04
C PRO A 317 9.51 -11.09 -6.79
N LEU A 318 10.75 -10.75 -6.47
CA LEU A 318 11.22 -9.37 -6.33
C LEU A 318 12.63 -9.23 -6.89
N VAL A 319 12.88 -8.14 -7.59
CA VAL A 319 14.23 -7.70 -7.95
C VAL A 319 14.75 -6.75 -6.86
N LYS A 320 16.08 -6.76 -6.63
CA LYS A 320 16.68 -5.94 -5.59
C LYS A 320 16.76 -4.47 -6.01
N ASN A 321 15.94 -3.64 -5.39
CA ASN A 321 15.98 -2.18 -5.48
C ASN A 321 15.31 -1.54 -4.25
N ASN A 322 15.44 -0.24 -4.07
CA ASN A 322 14.88 0.46 -2.91
C ASN A 322 13.35 0.41 -2.86
N PHE A 323 12.69 0.44 -4.02
CA PHE A 323 11.23 0.29 -4.07
C PHE A 323 10.78 -1.05 -3.48
N ASN A 324 11.44 -2.15 -3.86
CA ASN A 324 11.11 -3.49 -3.37
C ASN A 324 11.59 -3.74 -1.92
N LYS A 325 12.68 -3.10 -1.48
CA LYS A 325 13.07 -3.10 -0.06
C LYS A 325 12.01 -2.43 0.83
N ALA A 326 11.39 -1.39 0.32
CA ALA A 326 10.37 -0.62 1.02
C ALA A 326 8.99 -1.28 1.07
N LYS A 327 8.72 -2.29 0.22
CA LYS A 327 7.40 -2.92 0.15
C LYS A 327 6.97 -3.55 1.47
N SER A 328 5.68 -3.50 1.71
CA SER A 328 5.04 -4.26 2.78
C SER A 328 4.82 -5.71 2.38
N ARG A 329 4.53 -6.55 3.37
CA ARG A 329 4.27 -7.98 3.17
C ARG A 329 2.80 -8.32 2.89
N ILE A 330 2.01 -7.39 2.38
CA ILE A 330 0.57 -7.57 2.18
C ILE A 330 0.24 -8.85 1.37
N LYS A 331 1.01 -9.15 0.33
CA LYS A 331 0.81 -10.36 -0.47
C LYS A 331 1.05 -11.65 0.32
N GLU A 332 2.04 -11.66 1.23
CA GLU A 332 2.24 -12.80 2.14
C GLU A 332 1.03 -12.97 3.06
N GLN A 333 0.52 -11.88 3.62
CA GLN A 333 -0.66 -11.90 4.49
C GLN A 333 -1.89 -12.45 3.74
N GLU A 334 -2.16 -11.94 2.54
CA GLU A 334 -3.26 -12.38 1.68
C GLU A 334 -3.19 -13.88 1.39
N LEU A 335 -2.05 -14.38 0.94
CA LEU A 335 -1.85 -15.79 0.62
C LEU A 335 -1.95 -16.68 1.88
N CYS A 336 -1.29 -16.30 2.95
CA CYS A 336 -1.33 -17.05 4.21
C CYS A 336 -2.75 -17.16 4.78
N SER A 337 -3.55 -16.08 4.69
CA SER A 337 -4.91 -16.04 5.22
C SER A 337 -5.86 -17.05 4.56
N ILE A 338 -5.60 -17.39 3.31
CA ILE A 338 -6.41 -18.38 2.55
C ILE A 338 -5.83 -19.80 2.59
N GLY A 339 -4.77 -20.01 3.38
CA GLY A 339 -4.10 -21.32 3.47
C GLY A 339 -3.28 -21.68 2.22
N CYS A 340 -2.73 -20.67 1.54
CA CYS A 340 -1.81 -20.84 0.41
C CYS A 340 -0.36 -20.70 0.91
N VAL A 341 0.56 -21.55 0.43
CA VAL A 341 1.98 -21.41 0.77
C VAL A 341 2.56 -20.21 0.01
N ALA A 342 2.91 -19.17 0.76
CA ALA A 342 3.54 -17.97 0.21
C ALA A 342 5.05 -18.19 0.06
N ILE A 343 5.57 -18.04 -1.19
CA ILE A 343 6.99 -18.18 -1.51
C ILE A 343 7.53 -16.84 -1.94
N GLY A 344 8.36 -16.21 -1.11
CA GLY A 344 8.87 -14.86 -1.34
C GLY A 344 10.35 -14.80 -1.70
N SER A 345 10.72 -13.83 -2.54
CA SER A 345 12.12 -13.49 -2.77
C SER A 345 12.65 -12.60 -1.63
N TYR A 346 13.90 -12.79 -1.24
CA TYR A 346 14.59 -11.94 -0.28
C TYR A 346 16.01 -11.62 -0.74
N PHE A 347 16.57 -10.51 -0.22
CA PHE A 347 17.89 -10.01 -0.61
C PHE A 347 18.96 -10.52 0.36
N ASP A 348 19.51 -11.69 0.06
CA ASP A 348 20.40 -12.46 0.92
C ASP A 348 21.82 -11.87 1.10
N ASP A 349 22.19 -10.91 0.24
CA ASP A 349 23.46 -10.17 0.33
C ASP A 349 23.38 -8.91 1.22
N GLU A 350 22.25 -8.63 1.85
CA GLU A 350 22.08 -7.54 2.81
C GLU A 350 22.27 -8.04 4.24
N SER A 351 23.19 -7.41 4.97
CA SER A 351 23.47 -7.75 6.37
C SER A 351 22.37 -7.26 7.34
N ASN A 352 21.73 -6.14 7.01
CA ASN A 352 20.64 -5.60 7.82
C ASN A 352 19.28 -6.15 7.31
N TRP A 353 18.52 -6.77 8.21
CA TRP A 353 17.21 -7.34 7.89
C TRP A 353 16.23 -6.33 7.27
N VAL A 354 16.30 -5.06 7.64
CA VAL A 354 15.47 -3.97 7.09
C VAL A 354 15.67 -3.84 5.57
N ASN A 355 16.87 -4.15 5.08
CA ASN A 355 17.24 -4.07 3.68
C ASN A 355 17.01 -5.37 2.91
N GLN A 356 16.66 -6.48 3.60
CA GLN A 356 16.45 -7.78 2.95
C GLN A 356 15.12 -7.90 2.22
N GLY A 357 14.30 -6.84 2.24
CA GLY A 357 12.97 -6.80 1.61
C GLY A 357 11.86 -7.41 2.46
N PRO A 358 10.59 -7.34 2.01
CA PRO A 358 9.43 -7.67 2.85
C PRO A 358 9.33 -9.16 3.21
N TYR A 359 9.96 -10.04 2.41
CA TYR A 359 9.80 -11.50 2.54
C TYR A 359 11.02 -12.19 3.14
N TYR A 360 11.95 -11.44 3.76
CA TYR A 360 13.21 -11.98 4.30
C TYR A 360 13.02 -13.10 5.31
N ASP A 361 11.92 -13.12 6.03
CA ASP A 361 11.58 -14.12 7.04
C ASP A 361 10.38 -14.99 6.67
N CYS A 362 9.94 -14.99 5.39
CA CYS A 362 8.95 -15.97 4.90
C CYS A 362 9.37 -17.40 5.25
N LEU A 363 8.41 -18.24 5.58
CA LEU A 363 8.65 -19.65 5.90
C LEU A 363 9.10 -20.45 4.67
N ALA A 364 8.62 -20.08 3.48
CA ALA A 364 9.15 -20.52 2.20
C ALA A 364 9.73 -19.30 1.49
N LYS A 365 11.04 -19.31 1.26
CA LYS A 365 11.73 -18.15 0.66
C LYS A 365 12.85 -18.56 -0.25
N VAL A 366 13.16 -17.69 -1.21
CA VAL A 366 14.16 -17.88 -2.24
C VAL A 366 15.09 -16.68 -2.28
N PRO A 367 16.41 -16.86 -2.22
CA PRO A 367 17.35 -15.78 -2.50
C PRO A 367 17.09 -15.15 -3.87
N TYR A 368 17.22 -13.85 -4.00
CA TYR A 368 16.95 -13.20 -5.31
C TYR A 368 17.96 -13.60 -6.41
N LYS A 369 19.13 -14.10 -6.02
CA LYS A 369 20.15 -14.69 -6.91
C LYS A 369 20.05 -16.22 -7.06
N ALA A 370 18.93 -16.82 -6.63
CA ALA A 370 18.72 -18.25 -6.77
C ALA A 370 18.78 -18.71 -8.24
N THR A 371 19.15 -19.98 -8.46
CA THR A 371 19.08 -20.61 -9.79
C THR A 371 17.75 -21.32 -9.98
N VAL A 372 17.41 -21.64 -11.24
CA VAL A 372 16.21 -22.42 -11.58
C VAL A 372 16.21 -23.76 -10.84
N GLU A 373 17.36 -24.43 -10.75
CA GLU A 373 17.52 -25.73 -10.09
C GLU A 373 17.26 -25.62 -8.57
N SER A 374 17.72 -24.53 -7.94
CA SER A 374 17.49 -24.31 -6.51
C SER A 374 16.03 -24.02 -6.20
N ILE A 375 15.33 -23.26 -7.06
CA ILE A 375 13.89 -23.04 -6.96
C ILE A 375 13.14 -24.36 -7.14
N ASP A 376 13.49 -25.14 -8.17
CA ASP A 376 12.85 -26.44 -8.46
C ASP A 376 13.02 -27.43 -7.30
N THR A 377 14.21 -27.51 -6.74
CA THR A 377 14.52 -28.37 -5.57
C THR A 377 13.67 -27.99 -4.37
N MET A 378 13.64 -26.69 -4.02
CA MET A 378 12.83 -26.20 -2.91
C MET A 378 11.33 -26.46 -3.16
N PHE A 379 10.84 -26.16 -4.35
CA PHE A 379 9.43 -26.33 -4.72
C PHE A 379 8.99 -27.80 -4.66
N ASN A 380 9.81 -28.72 -5.18
CA ASN A 380 9.55 -30.13 -5.09
C ASN A 380 9.47 -30.63 -3.63
N ALA A 381 10.35 -30.11 -2.76
CA ALA A 381 10.30 -30.41 -1.33
C ALA A 381 9.02 -29.88 -0.66
N LEU A 382 8.56 -28.68 -1.07
CA LEU A 382 7.30 -28.09 -0.58
C LEU A 382 6.05 -28.86 -1.04
N CYS A 383 6.13 -29.59 -2.16
CA CYS A 383 5.03 -30.45 -2.64
C CYS A 383 4.84 -31.73 -1.80
N GLU A 384 5.83 -32.10 -0.98
CA GLU A 384 5.75 -33.27 -0.11
C GLU A 384 4.79 -33.00 1.08
N PRO A 385 3.89 -33.97 1.43
CA PRO A 385 2.87 -33.77 2.46
C PRO A 385 3.39 -33.24 3.79
N LYS A 386 4.49 -33.81 4.27
CA LYS A 386 5.10 -33.42 5.54
C LYS A 386 5.50 -31.94 5.53
N LYS A 387 6.22 -31.50 4.48
CA LYS A 387 6.74 -30.14 4.40
C LYS A 387 5.63 -29.12 4.11
N TYR A 388 4.71 -29.45 3.21
CA TYR A 388 3.54 -28.62 2.90
C TYR A 388 2.72 -28.36 4.16
N ASN A 389 2.33 -29.41 4.88
CA ASN A 389 1.51 -29.29 6.08
C ASN A 389 2.23 -28.55 7.22
N GLU A 390 3.53 -28.73 7.37
CA GLU A 390 4.35 -27.95 8.31
C GLU A 390 4.26 -26.45 8.01
N ILE A 391 4.48 -26.08 6.76
CA ILE A 391 4.48 -24.65 6.36
C ILE A 391 3.10 -24.03 6.53
N ILE A 392 2.03 -24.69 6.04
CA ILE A 392 0.66 -24.18 6.18
C ILE A 392 0.29 -23.97 7.64
N THR A 393 0.64 -24.92 8.52
CA THR A 393 0.35 -24.78 9.96
C THR A 393 1.08 -23.58 10.56
N LYS A 394 2.37 -23.46 10.30
CA LYS A 394 3.19 -22.34 10.80
C LYS A 394 2.77 -20.97 10.24
N GLN A 395 2.35 -20.93 8.96
CA GLN A 395 1.82 -19.69 8.37
C GLN A 395 0.52 -19.25 9.04
N TYR A 396 -0.37 -20.21 9.30
CA TYR A 396 -1.63 -19.94 10.00
C TYR A 396 -1.38 -19.39 11.42
N GLU A 397 -0.48 -20.02 12.18
CA GLU A 397 -0.09 -19.59 13.52
C GLU A 397 0.52 -18.18 13.48
N ARG A 398 1.42 -17.91 12.52
CA ARG A 398 2.08 -16.62 12.34
C ARG A 398 1.11 -15.48 12.03
N MET A 399 0.03 -15.73 11.27
CA MET A 399 -1.00 -14.72 11.00
C MET A 399 -1.61 -14.18 12.29
N VAL A 400 -1.86 -15.07 13.26
CA VAL A 400 -2.42 -14.72 14.58
C VAL A 400 -1.36 -14.08 15.48
N GLU A 401 -0.20 -14.73 15.64
CA GLU A 401 0.87 -14.29 16.54
C GLU A 401 1.44 -12.90 16.20
N ARG A 402 1.46 -12.55 14.90
CA ARG A 402 1.98 -11.25 14.44
C ARG A 402 0.92 -10.17 14.31
N GLY A 403 -0.32 -10.47 14.66
CA GLY A 403 -1.40 -9.48 14.55
C GLY A 403 -1.57 -8.95 13.12
N TRP A 404 -1.46 -9.80 12.10
CA TRP A 404 -1.52 -9.39 10.69
C TRP A 404 -2.93 -9.05 10.20
N TYR A 405 -3.91 -9.21 11.06
CA TYR A 405 -5.27 -8.78 10.78
C TYR A 405 -5.54 -7.39 11.29
N LEU A 406 -6.34 -6.67 10.53
CA LEU A 406 -6.78 -5.31 10.85
C LEU A 406 -7.42 -5.22 12.24
N GLU A 407 -8.11 -6.29 12.67
CA GLU A 407 -8.82 -6.39 13.93
C GLU A 407 -7.91 -6.73 15.13
N SER A 408 -6.63 -6.95 14.88
CA SER A 408 -5.69 -7.20 15.98
C SER A 408 -5.47 -5.96 16.83
N LYS A 409 -5.28 -6.18 18.12
CA LYS A 409 -5.02 -5.07 19.06
C LYS A 409 -3.72 -4.33 18.67
N GLU A 410 -2.70 -5.07 18.27
CA GLU A 410 -1.39 -4.56 17.89
C GLU A 410 -1.49 -3.60 16.71
N TYR A 411 -2.28 -3.97 15.69
CA TYR A 411 -2.51 -3.11 14.54
C TYR A 411 -3.29 -1.85 14.92
N ILE A 412 -4.40 -2.01 15.64
CA ILE A 412 -5.26 -0.88 16.03
C ILE A 412 -4.50 0.11 16.91
N ASP A 413 -3.73 -0.36 17.88
CA ASP A 413 -2.90 0.50 18.72
C ASP A 413 -1.87 1.27 17.88
N ALA A 414 -1.21 0.62 16.92
CA ALA A 414 -0.28 1.27 16.00
C ALA A 414 -0.97 2.28 15.09
N PHE A 415 -2.16 1.95 14.56
CA PHE A 415 -2.91 2.82 13.67
C PHE A 415 -3.45 4.07 14.36
N ILE A 416 -3.93 3.96 15.61
CA ILE A 416 -4.51 5.08 16.36
C ILE A 416 -3.42 5.98 16.94
N LYS A 417 -2.25 5.45 17.27
CA LYS A 417 -1.16 6.19 17.93
C LYS A 417 -0.84 7.56 17.31
N PRO A 418 -0.76 7.73 15.98
CA PRO A 418 -0.49 9.03 15.37
C PRO A 418 -1.56 10.09 15.66
N PHE A 419 -2.78 9.70 16.02
CA PHE A 419 -3.92 10.59 16.17
C PHE A 419 -4.21 11.02 17.63
N ILE A 420 -3.55 10.38 18.57
CA ILE A 420 -3.67 10.71 20.01
C ILE A 420 -2.41 11.41 20.50
#